data_b9adf8e76ece57593a1e39b934fbc766
#
_entry.id   b9adf8e76ece57593a1e39b934fbc766
#
_cell.length_a   1.000
_cell.length_b   1.000
_cell.length_c   1.000
_cell.angle_alpha   90.00
_cell.angle_beta   90.00
_cell.angle_gamma   90.00
#
_symmetry.space_group_name_H-M   'P 1'
#
loop_
_entity.id
_entity.type
_entity.pdbx_description
1 polymer ?
#
loop_
_entity_poly.entity_id
_entity_poly.type
_entity_poly.pdbx_seq_one_letter_code
_entity_poly.pdbx_strand_id
1 'polypeptide(L)'
;MKDILDKTETEKFLKSVISDKNIELEYVYGNKEYEYKLKNMNERDVHKHRNHNIVIINKDVFIKCLDYCKGNYAFIDNITDLDISQSDKDVRATISGLYNIKKYCKSDDLNMCEAKYILKKNIQEGRYKNNEYNYRLNLKSEISINNESPEIQDFLEGYKNKTKTYRYKRRFSFITDDMLYRIDLTGIKMNSDKTFKSSKLLESEEKYEIEIEYIGNMMCNKRINISSFKNGDNSHIKKDNTYMDSKSFSMKTPENSIEPLNDSINIKELYVDINIKDIIDKFEDIVYKINKVIYETEYIMPMSEKNIVLDGYIKLCKKKKFMGPDLITLNRDSINSKKNGNIFKNYLVTEKADGERYLLYVNDDKHGYLINKNLVVKDSGKIFPKSNGEWLLDGEYITSDKNGKKINIYMIFDVYYATEETLIPVHMYPFYNVKSKDNCRNNVLDGFKYLVETSENINSDILSCSIYFKEYKSGNIRLKDDISKSSKILSESKKIWQKKDSYLYKIDGLIYLPRDLPVAGDYTGNNPSDISGRWNYNYKWKPPEENTIDFMVKT
;
A
#
# COMPACT_ATOMS: atom_id res chain seq x y z
N MET A 1 -20.46 7.53 -0.70
CA MET A 1 -19.36 6.60 -0.39
C MET A 1 -19.92 5.19 -0.43
N LYS A 2 -19.24 4.23 -1.05
CA LYS A 2 -19.67 2.81 -0.96
C LYS A 2 -19.37 2.32 0.46
N ASP A 3 -20.32 1.64 1.09
CA ASP A 3 -20.16 1.08 2.43
C ASP A 3 -19.06 0.00 2.40
N ILE A 4 -17.96 0.24 3.11
CA ILE A 4 -16.85 -0.73 3.20
C ILE A 4 -17.18 -1.83 4.19
N LEU A 5 -17.84 -1.47 5.30
CA LEU A 5 -18.29 -2.42 6.31
C LEU A 5 -19.61 -3.08 5.90
N ASP A 6 -19.70 -4.37 6.14
CA ASP A 6 -21.00 -5.03 6.20
C ASP A 6 -21.69 -4.62 7.50
N LYS A 7 -22.61 -3.66 7.40
CA LYS A 7 -23.27 -3.06 8.57
C LYS A 7 -24.11 -4.10 9.33
N THR A 8 -24.71 -5.04 8.64
CA THR A 8 -25.54 -6.09 9.26
C THR A 8 -24.71 -7.03 10.12
N GLU A 9 -23.61 -7.56 9.58
CA GLU A 9 -22.70 -8.42 10.34
C GLU A 9 -21.96 -7.65 11.43
N THR A 10 -21.58 -6.40 11.17
CA THR A 10 -20.93 -5.55 12.17
C THR A 10 -21.87 -5.26 13.35
N GLU A 11 -23.15 -4.97 13.09
CA GLU A 11 -24.15 -4.75 14.11
C GLU A 11 -24.39 -6.02 14.95
N LYS A 12 -24.51 -7.17 14.31
CA LYS A 12 -24.64 -8.48 14.98
C LYS A 12 -23.47 -8.70 15.95
N PHE A 13 -22.23 -8.44 15.50
CA PHE A 13 -21.04 -8.64 16.31
C PHE A 13 -20.90 -7.62 17.44
N LEU A 14 -21.22 -6.36 17.21
CA LEU A 14 -21.25 -5.33 18.25
C LEU A 14 -22.24 -5.65 19.35
N LYS A 15 -23.45 -6.12 19.02
CA LYS A 15 -24.45 -6.55 20.01
C LYS A 15 -23.90 -7.66 20.92
N SER A 16 -23.13 -8.61 20.37
CA SER A 16 -22.51 -9.68 21.17
C SER A 16 -21.47 -9.12 22.14
N VAL A 17 -20.63 -8.18 21.71
CA VAL A 17 -19.60 -7.56 22.56
C VAL A 17 -20.22 -6.66 23.65
N ILE A 18 -21.27 -5.92 23.31
CA ILE A 18 -21.97 -5.06 24.28
C ILE A 18 -22.65 -5.91 25.37
N SER A 19 -23.11 -7.13 25.03
CA SER A 19 -23.77 -8.03 25.98
C SER A 19 -22.82 -8.83 26.88
N ASP A 20 -21.57 -9.07 26.44
CA ASP A 20 -20.56 -9.84 27.20
C ASP A 20 -19.19 -9.16 27.17
N LYS A 21 -18.71 -8.75 28.36
CA LYS A 21 -17.42 -8.05 28.54
C LYS A 21 -16.19 -8.91 28.23
N ASN A 22 -16.32 -10.21 28.16
CA ASN A 22 -15.23 -11.14 27.84
C ASN A 22 -15.10 -11.38 26.34
N ILE A 23 -15.96 -10.77 25.55
CA ILE A 23 -15.93 -10.86 24.08
C ILE A 23 -15.28 -9.59 23.51
N GLU A 24 -14.33 -9.79 22.61
CA GLU A 24 -13.66 -8.72 21.86
C GLU A 24 -14.09 -8.79 20.40
N LEU A 25 -14.35 -7.62 19.79
CA LEU A 25 -14.56 -7.48 18.36
C LEU A 25 -13.32 -6.86 17.73
N GLU A 26 -12.69 -7.61 16.84
CA GLU A 26 -11.56 -7.16 16.05
C GLU A 26 -11.90 -7.07 14.57
N TYR A 27 -11.60 -5.95 13.95
CA TYR A 27 -11.47 -5.80 12.50
C TYR A 27 -10.00 -6.01 12.14
N VAL A 28 -9.71 -6.92 11.24
CA VAL A 28 -8.34 -7.26 10.84
C VAL A 28 -8.20 -7.12 9.33
N TYR A 29 -7.23 -6.32 8.88
CA TYR A 29 -6.91 -6.20 7.47
C TYR A 29 -6.25 -7.46 6.93
N GLY A 30 -6.64 -7.85 5.72
CA GLY A 30 -6.09 -9.00 5.02
C GLY A 30 -6.76 -10.34 5.34
N ASN A 31 -6.71 -11.24 4.38
CA ASN A 31 -7.24 -12.61 4.49
C ASN A 31 -6.09 -13.63 4.46
N LYS A 32 -5.71 -14.17 5.64
CA LYS A 32 -4.59 -15.11 5.79
C LYS A 32 -4.73 -16.39 4.94
N GLU A 33 -5.94 -16.85 4.67
CA GLU A 33 -6.16 -18.07 3.84
C GLU A 33 -5.77 -17.83 2.39
N TYR A 34 -5.97 -16.62 1.91
CA TYR A 34 -5.58 -16.25 0.56
C TYR A 34 -4.06 -16.14 0.41
N GLU A 35 -3.39 -15.55 1.40
CA GLU A 35 -1.92 -15.48 1.45
C GLU A 35 -1.30 -16.89 1.53
N TYR A 36 -1.91 -17.80 2.29
CA TYR A 36 -1.46 -19.19 2.39
C TYR A 36 -1.63 -19.95 1.06
N LYS A 37 -2.76 -19.76 0.37
CA LYS A 37 -2.98 -20.33 -0.96
C LYS A 37 -1.97 -19.83 -1.98
N LEU A 38 -1.63 -18.54 -1.96
CA LEU A 38 -0.61 -17.96 -2.83
C LEU A 38 0.79 -18.52 -2.58
N LYS A 39 1.16 -18.76 -1.32
CA LYS A 39 2.48 -19.32 -0.95
C LYS A 39 2.67 -20.77 -1.33
N ASN A 40 1.58 -21.55 -1.41
CA ASN A 40 1.61 -22.99 -1.68
C ASN A 40 1.27 -23.35 -3.15
N MET A 41 1.06 -22.37 -4.00
CA MET A 41 0.87 -22.58 -5.44
C MET A 41 2.24 -22.64 -6.15
N ASN A 42 2.37 -23.56 -7.11
CA ASN A 42 3.52 -23.58 -8.01
C ASN A 42 3.61 -22.26 -8.80
N GLU A 43 4.81 -21.79 -9.14
CA GLU A 43 5.03 -20.51 -9.85
C GLU A 43 4.11 -20.33 -11.08
N ARG A 44 3.79 -21.40 -11.81
CA ARG A 44 2.88 -21.39 -12.96
C ARG A 44 1.42 -21.12 -12.57
N ASP A 45 0.98 -21.61 -11.42
CA ASP A 45 -0.39 -21.43 -10.92
C ASP A 45 -0.55 -20.09 -10.17
N VAL A 46 0.52 -19.61 -9.56
CA VAL A 46 0.58 -18.25 -8.97
C VAL A 46 0.31 -17.17 -10.02
N HIS A 47 0.83 -17.35 -11.26
CA HIS A 47 0.54 -16.43 -12.36
C HIS A 47 -0.90 -16.50 -12.87
N LYS A 48 -1.58 -17.64 -12.72
CA LYS A 48 -2.99 -17.80 -13.13
C LYS A 48 -4.00 -17.28 -12.11
N HIS A 49 -3.66 -17.30 -10.82
CA HIS A 49 -4.57 -17.00 -9.72
C HIS A 49 -4.17 -15.80 -8.86
N ARG A 50 -3.13 -15.03 -9.22
CA ARG A 50 -2.86 -13.75 -8.56
C ARG A 50 -4.05 -12.83 -8.78
N ASN A 51 -4.88 -12.71 -7.76
CA ASN A 51 -5.75 -11.55 -7.59
C ASN A 51 -4.82 -10.36 -7.27
N HIS A 52 -4.31 -9.71 -8.32
CA HIS A 52 -3.33 -8.63 -8.24
C HIS A 52 -3.83 -7.40 -7.44
N ASN A 53 -5.13 -7.41 -7.16
CA ASN A 53 -5.81 -6.31 -6.47
C ASN A 53 -5.81 -6.43 -4.93
N ILE A 54 -5.21 -7.49 -4.36
CA ILE A 54 -5.09 -7.63 -2.90
C ILE A 54 -3.82 -6.94 -2.43
N VAL A 55 -3.97 -5.92 -1.60
CA VAL A 55 -2.84 -5.29 -0.92
C VAL A 55 -2.45 -6.15 0.28
N ILE A 56 -1.24 -6.68 0.25
CA ILE A 56 -0.63 -7.34 1.41
C ILE A 56 -0.03 -6.23 2.28
N ILE A 57 -0.28 -6.27 3.59
CA ILE A 57 0.35 -5.35 4.52
C ILE A 57 1.83 -5.70 4.63
N ASN A 58 2.64 -5.05 3.81
CA ASN A 58 4.10 -5.12 3.84
C ASN A 58 4.67 -4.03 4.77
N LYS A 59 5.99 -3.99 4.90
CA LYS A 59 6.69 -3.02 5.76
C LYS A 59 6.38 -1.56 5.40
N ASP A 60 6.33 -1.25 4.11
CA ASP A 60 6.12 0.14 3.65
C ASP A 60 4.70 0.62 3.95
N VAL A 61 3.69 -0.22 3.68
CA VAL A 61 2.29 0.06 4.03
C VAL A 61 2.14 0.20 5.55
N PHE A 62 2.79 -0.68 6.32
CA PHE A 62 2.78 -0.62 7.78
C PHE A 62 3.36 0.70 8.31
N ILE A 63 4.51 1.15 7.78
CA ILE A 63 5.13 2.42 8.18
C ILE A 63 4.22 3.60 7.83
N LYS A 64 3.63 3.64 6.63
CA LYS A 64 2.68 4.68 6.22
C LYS A 64 1.47 4.75 7.17
N CYS A 65 0.91 3.60 7.54
CA CYS A 65 -0.20 3.54 8.50
C CYS A 65 0.23 3.98 9.91
N LEU A 66 1.44 3.60 10.34
CA LEU A 66 2.00 4.01 11.63
C LEU A 66 2.18 5.53 11.71
N ASP A 67 2.73 6.15 10.66
CA ASP A 67 2.93 7.61 10.61
C ASP A 67 1.58 8.34 10.53
N TYR A 68 0.62 7.80 9.79
CA TYR A 68 -0.75 8.31 9.77
C TYR A 68 -1.39 8.27 11.16
N CYS A 69 -1.31 7.13 11.85
CA CYS A 69 -1.88 6.98 13.20
C CYS A 69 -1.22 7.92 14.22
N LYS A 70 0.10 8.11 14.17
CA LYS A 70 0.81 9.08 15.02
C LYS A 70 0.33 10.53 14.84
N GLY A 71 -0.07 10.89 13.63
CA GLY A 71 -0.56 12.24 13.32
C GLY A 71 -2.03 12.47 13.60
N ASN A 72 -2.84 11.41 13.78
CA ASN A 72 -4.30 11.52 13.81
C ASN A 72 -4.97 10.91 15.05
N TYR A 73 -4.27 10.09 15.83
CA TYR A 73 -4.81 9.38 16.99
C TYR A 73 -3.89 9.51 18.20
N ALA A 74 -4.45 9.40 19.39
CA ALA A 74 -3.68 9.43 20.62
C ALA A 74 -2.88 8.12 20.77
N PHE A 75 -1.56 8.22 20.92
CA PHE A 75 -0.69 7.07 21.19
C PHE A 75 -0.87 6.59 22.63
N ILE A 76 -1.07 5.28 22.82
CA ILE A 76 -1.25 4.67 24.14
C ILE A 76 0.03 3.96 24.57
N ASP A 77 0.55 3.04 23.76
CA ASP A 77 1.58 2.12 24.18
C ASP A 77 2.41 1.56 23.01
N ASN A 78 3.63 1.12 23.34
CA ASN A 78 4.50 0.34 22.47
C ASN A 78 4.96 -0.92 23.24
N ILE A 79 4.26 -2.02 23.00
CA ILE A 79 4.45 -3.26 23.73
C ILE A 79 5.29 -4.24 22.91
N THR A 80 6.26 -4.87 23.57
CA THR A 80 7.01 -6.01 23.03
C THR A 80 6.66 -7.26 23.81
N ASP A 81 6.03 -8.23 23.15
CA ASP A 81 5.56 -9.47 23.74
C ASP A 81 6.11 -10.70 23.02
N LEU A 82 6.26 -11.78 23.78
CA LEU A 82 6.43 -13.12 23.26
C LEU A 82 5.23 -13.97 23.69
N ASP A 83 4.35 -14.28 22.73
CA ASP A 83 3.27 -15.24 22.94
C ASP A 83 3.76 -16.66 22.69
N ILE A 84 3.36 -17.58 23.55
CA ILE A 84 3.65 -19.01 23.46
C ILE A 84 2.34 -19.78 23.56
N SER A 85 2.09 -20.65 22.59
CA SER A 85 0.90 -21.51 22.55
C SER A 85 1.25 -22.92 22.11
N GLN A 86 0.39 -23.88 22.45
CA GLN A 86 0.43 -25.26 21.96
C GLN A 86 -0.80 -25.49 21.10
N SER A 87 -0.67 -26.28 20.04
CA SER A 87 -1.76 -26.48 19.05
C SER A 87 -2.98 -27.24 19.61
N ASP A 88 -2.76 -28.02 20.67
CA ASP A 88 -3.75 -28.85 21.35
C ASP A 88 -4.35 -28.19 22.61
N LYS A 89 -3.96 -26.94 22.91
CA LYS A 89 -4.39 -26.21 24.10
C LYS A 89 -4.92 -24.82 23.77
N ASP A 90 -5.97 -24.40 24.46
CA ASP A 90 -6.58 -23.08 24.33
C ASP A 90 -5.87 -22.00 25.16
N VAL A 91 -4.81 -22.38 25.89
CA VAL A 91 -4.04 -21.47 26.73
C VAL A 91 -2.92 -20.82 25.93
N ARG A 92 -2.79 -19.50 26.07
CA ARG A 92 -1.67 -18.71 25.60
C ARG A 92 -0.93 -18.10 26.79
N ALA A 93 0.38 -18.36 26.88
CA ALA A 93 1.28 -17.65 27.77
C ALA A 93 1.86 -16.42 27.05
N THR A 94 1.79 -15.24 27.66
CA THR A 94 2.35 -13.99 27.13
C THR A 94 3.41 -13.46 28.09
N ILE A 95 4.63 -13.28 27.58
CA ILE A 95 5.76 -12.70 28.30
C ILE A 95 5.97 -11.31 27.77
N SER A 96 5.80 -10.29 28.62
CA SER A 96 5.91 -8.89 28.24
C SER A 96 7.27 -8.29 28.64
N GLY A 97 7.79 -7.45 27.74
CA GLY A 97 9.02 -6.70 27.94
C GLY A 97 10.30 -7.47 27.64
N LEU A 98 11.27 -6.79 27.04
CA LEU A 98 12.52 -7.40 26.56
C LEU A 98 13.32 -8.12 27.64
N TYR A 99 13.25 -7.65 28.89
CA TYR A 99 13.98 -8.26 30.00
C TYR A 99 13.45 -9.68 30.31
N ASN A 100 12.14 -9.83 30.48
CA ASN A 100 11.50 -11.12 30.74
C ASN A 100 11.62 -12.06 29.53
N ILE A 101 11.46 -11.53 28.32
CA ILE A 101 11.66 -12.30 27.08
C ILE A 101 13.08 -12.85 27.02
N LYS A 102 14.11 -12.05 27.33
CA LYS A 102 15.51 -12.51 27.36
C LYS A 102 15.75 -13.59 28.41
N LYS A 103 15.10 -13.52 29.59
CA LYS A 103 15.16 -14.58 30.60
C LYS A 103 14.62 -15.90 30.05
N TYR A 104 13.41 -15.83 29.43
CA TYR A 104 12.79 -17.00 28.80
C TYR A 104 13.67 -17.59 27.69
N CYS A 105 14.18 -16.79 26.79
CA CYS A 105 15.03 -17.25 25.69
C CYS A 105 16.30 -18.00 26.14
N LYS A 106 16.80 -17.72 27.36
CA LYS A 106 17.95 -18.39 27.93
C LYS A 106 17.61 -19.70 28.63
N SER A 107 16.45 -19.75 29.29
CA SER A 107 16.05 -20.89 30.15
C SER A 107 15.10 -21.86 29.44
N ASP A 108 14.34 -21.38 28.46
CA ASP A 108 13.19 -22.05 27.84
C ASP A 108 12.16 -22.54 28.89
N ASP A 109 12.07 -21.81 30.02
CA ASP A 109 11.24 -22.13 31.18
C ASP A 109 10.40 -20.92 31.60
N LEU A 110 9.06 -21.10 31.60
CA LEU A 110 8.10 -20.05 31.95
C LEU A 110 8.19 -19.66 33.45
N ASN A 111 8.65 -20.56 34.34
CA ASN A 111 8.82 -20.26 35.76
C ASN A 111 9.94 -19.26 36.04
N MET A 112 10.82 -19.02 35.06
CA MET A 112 11.96 -18.09 35.21
C MET A 112 11.60 -16.66 34.80
N CYS A 113 10.38 -16.41 34.36
CA CYS A 113 9.92 -15.09 33.90
C CYS A 113 8.47 -14.83 34.32
N GLU A 114 8.06 -13.58 34.30
CA GLU A 114 6.66 -13.20 34.52
C GLU A 114 5.87 -13.46 33.25
N ALA A 115 5.03 -14.48 33.25
CA ALA A 115 4.11 -14.81 32.17
C ALA A 115 2.66 -14.56 32.62
N LYS A 116 1.87 -13.96 31.74
CA LYS A 116 0.42 -13.85 31.87
C LYS A 116 -0.24 -14.94 31.05
N TYR A 117 -1.27 -15.56 31.61
CA TYR A 117 -1.98 -16.63 30.92
C TYR A 117 -3.40 -16.20 30.54
N ILE A 118 -3.77 -16.49 29.31
CA ILE A 118 -5.07 -16.19 28.76
C ILE A 118 -5.65 -17.47 28.17
N LEU A 119 -6.90 -17.78 28.56
CA LEU A 119 -7.71 -18.81 27.92
C LEU A 119 -8.42 -18.20 26.72
N LYS A 120 -8.12 -18.73 25.55
CA LYS A 120 -8.75 -18.33 24.30
C LYS A 120 -9.84 -19.32 23.92
N LYS A 121 -11.07 -18.84 23.80
CA LYS A 121 -12.17 -19.65 23.30
C LYS A 121 -12.64 -19.09 21.95
N ASN A 122 -12.75 -19.97 20.96
CA ASN A 122 -13.39 -19.65 19.71
C ASN A 122 -14.90 -19.53 19.95
N ILE A 123 -15.47 -18.41 19.50
CA ILE A 123 -16.90 -18.20 19.52
C ILE A 123 -17.48 -18.86 18.25
N GLN A 124 -18.49 -19.69 18.42
CA GLN A 124 -19.20 -20.30 17.29
C GLN A 124 -19.78 -19.18 16.41
N GLU A 125 -19.57 -19.25 15.10
CA GLU A 125 -19.93 -18.18 14.14
C GLU A 125 -19.30 -16.79 14.43
N GLY A 126 -18.27 -16.72 15.26
CA GLY A 126 -17.57 -15.49 15.62
C GLY A 126 -16.60 -14.98 14.55
N ARG A 127 -16.77 -15.40 13.28
CA ARG A 127 -15.86 -14.98 12.21
C ARG A 127 -16.61 -14.67 10.93
N TYR A 128 -16.48 -13.43 10.48
CA TYR A 128 -16.97 -12.95 9.19
C TYR A 128 -15.80 -12.54 8.30
N LYS A 129 -15.85 -12.90 7.01
CA LYS A 129 -14.84 -12.52 6.02
C LYS A 129 -15.47 -11.72 4.91
N ASN A 130 -14.99 -10.53 4.67
CA ASN A 130 -15.37 -9.73 3.51
C ASN A 130 -14.26 -9.81 2.45
N ASN A 131 -14.56 -10.47 1.33
CA ASN A 131 -13.63 -10.62 0.21
C ASN A 131 -13.58 -9.38 -0.69
N GLU A 132 -14.64 -8.55 -0.68
CA GLU A 132 -14.73 -7.34 -1.50
C GLU A 132 -13.73 -6.28 -1.06
N TYR A 133 -13.53 -6.15 0.26
CA TYR A 133 -12.62 -5.16 0.83
C TYR A 133 -11.45 -5.78 1.61
N ASN A 134 -11.26 -7.11 1.46
CA ASN A 134 -10.14 -7.87 2.04
C ASN A 134 -9.94 -7.66 3.54
N TYR A 135 -11.03 -7.81 4.32
CA TYR A 135 -10.97 -7.78 5.77
C TYR A 135 -11.72 -8.96 6.41
N ARG A 136 -11.51 -9.13 7.70
CA ARG A 136 -12.31 -10.03 8.53
C ARG A 136 -12.71 -9.36 9.83
N LEU A 137 -13.91 -9.69 10.32
CA LEU A 137 -14.35 -9.44 11.68
C LEU A 137 -14.17 -10.72 12.48
N ASN A 138 -13.62 -10.63 13.67
CA ASN A 138 -13.48 -11.75 14.59
C ASN A 138 -14.10 -11.37 15.93
N LEU A 139 -14.93 -12.28 16.45
CA LEU A 139 -15.28 -12.31 17.87
C LEU A 139 -14.38 -13.32 18.57
N LYS A 140 -13.74 -12.89 19.65
CA LYS A 140 -12.87 -13.72 20.47
C LYS A 140 -13.28 -13.60 21.93
N SER A 141 -13.19 -14.69 22.66
CA SER A 141 -13.27 -14.65 24.10
C SER A 141 -11.87 -14.83 24.66
N GLU A 142 -11.39 -13.83 25.39
CA GLU A 142 -10.10 -13.85 26.07
C GLU A 142 -10.33 -13.68 27.58
N ILE A 143 -10.06 -14.74 28.34
CA ILE A 143 -10.26 -14.76 29.78
C ILE A 143 -8.89 -14.91 30.46
N SER A 144 -8.50 -13.90 31.23
CA SER A 144 -7.31 -14.02 32.10
C SER A 144 -7.52 -15.10 33.14
N ILE A 145 -6.59 -16.03 33.25
CA ILE A 145 -6.65 -17.15 34.19
C ILE A 145 -5.52 -17.05 35.21
N ASN A 146 -5.79 -17.51 36.45
CA ASN A 146 -4.84 -17.48 37.54
C ASN A 146 -3.84 -18.63 37.36
N ASN A 147 -2.59 -18.43 37.81
CA ASN A 147 -1.49 -19.39 37.71
C ASN A 147 -1.80 -20.78 38.33
N GLU A 148 -2.74 -20.86 39.23
CA GLU A 148 -3.17 -22.09 39.91
C GLU A 148 -4.28 -22.85 39.15
N SER A 149 -4.76 -22.31 38.03
CA SER A 149 -5.87 -22.94 37.29
C SER A 149 -5.45 -24.29 36.68
N PRO A 150 -6.39 -25.25 36.58
CA PRO A 150 -6.12 -26.57 35.99
C PRO A 150 -5.64 -26.47 34.54
N GLU A 151 -6.14 -25.47 33.80
CA GLU A 151 -5.76 -25.26 32.40
C GLU A 151 -4.30 -24.89 32.23
N ILE A 152 -3.73 -24.13 33.18
CA ILE A 152 -2.30 -23.78 33.16
C ILE A 152 -1.47 -24.99 33.54
N GLN A 153 -1.89 -25.77 34.54
CA GLN A 153 -1.20 -27.01 34.92
C GLN A 153 -1.12 -27.99 33.76
N ASP A 154 -2.24 -28.19 33.05
CA ASP A 154 -2.31 -29.00 31.84
C ASP A 154 -1.46 -28.41 30.68
N PHE A 155 -1.38 -27.08 30.53
CA PHE A 155 -0.52 -26.43 29.57
C PHE A 155 0.97 -26.64 29.88
N LEU A 156 1.36 -26.66 31.17
CA LEU A 156 2.72 -26.84 31.62
C LEU A 156 3.15 -28.33 31.68
N GLU A 157 2.20 -29.25 31.69
CA GLU A 157 2.49 -30.69 31.71
C GLU A 157 3.24 -31.11 30.44
N GLY A 158 4.44 -31.62 30.59
CA GLY A 158 5.30 -32.03 29.48
C GLY A 158 5.78 -30.87 28.59
N TYR A 159 5.67 -29.62 29.02
CA TYR A 159 5.98 -28.40 28.28
C TYR A 159 7.29 -28.43 27.50
N LYS A 160 8.38 -28.94 28.14
CA LYS A 160 9.72 -28.99 27.51
C LYS A 160 9.77 -29.88 26.26
N ASN A 161 8.92 -30.89 26.18
CA ASN A 161 8.92 -31.89 25.11
C ASN A 161 7.88 -31.61 24.02
N LYS A 162 6.93 -30.71 24.29
CA LYS A 162 5.87 -30.36 23.34
C LYS A 162 6.34 -29.31 22.35
N THR A 163 5.82 -29.40 21.11
CA THR A 163 6.00 -28.35 20.11
C THR A 163 5.16 -27.12 20.49
N LYS A 164 5.80 -25.98 20.53
CA LYS A 164 5.21 -24.68 20.85
C LYS A 164 5.27 -23.76 19.64
N THR A 165 4.25 -22.95 19.47
CA THR A 165 4.27 -21.83 18.53
C THR A 165 4.69 -20.59 19.30
N TYR A 166 5.76 -19.99 18.85
CA TYR A 166 6.31 -18.75 19.37
C TYR A 166 5.90 -17.61 18.45
N ARG A 167 5.36 -16.52 19.02
CA ARG A 167 4.96 -15.33 18.28
C ARG A 167 5.54 -14.09 18.97
N TYR A 168 6.64 -13.59 18.46
CA TYR A 168 7.25 -12.34 18.91
C TYR A 168 6.56 -11.16 18.25
N LYS A 169 6.05 -10.22 19.04
CA LYS A 169 5.25 -9.10 18.60
C LYS A 169 5.86 -7.79 19.07
N ARG A 170 5.85 -6.79 18.16
CA ARG A 170 6.05 -5.37 18.50
C ARG A 170 4.78 -4.64 18.09
N ARG A 171 4.02 -4.21 19.07
CA ARG A 171 2.70 -3.58 18.87
C ARG A 171 2.77 -2.11 19.22
N PHE A 172 2.24 -1.27 18.34
CA PHE A 172 1.98 0.15 18.55
C PHE A 172 0.46 0.33 18.63
N SER A 173 -0.02 0.86 19.76
CA SER A 173 -1.44 1.01 20.03
C SER A 173 -1.83 2.48 20.06
N PHE A 174 -2.93 2.80 19.40
CA PHE A 174 -3.54 4.12 19.33
C PHE A 174 -5.00 4.03 19.73
N ILE A 175 -5.55 5.14 20.24
CA ILE A 175 -6.96 5.22 20.62
C ILE A 175 -7.62 6.40 19.91
N THR A 176 -8.90 6.21 19.55
CA THR A 176 -9.74 7.29 19.01
C THR A 176 -10.12 8.29 20.10
N ASP A 177 -10.41 9.54 19.73
CA ASP A 177 -10.75 10.61 20.69
C ASP A 177 -11.99 10.29 21.52
N ASP A 178 -12.94 9.52 20.96
CA ASP A 178 -14.13 9.05 21.67
C ASP A 178 -13.89 7.83 22.56
N MET A 179 -12.66 7.27 22.53
CA MET A 179 -12.24 6.09 23.27
C MET A 179 -13.06 4.82 22.98
N LEU A 180 -13.75 4.77 21.84
CA LEU A 180 -14.52 3.59 21.45
C LEU A 180 -13.66 2.54 20.75
N TYR A 181 -12.57 2.94 20.09
CA TYR A 181 -11.74 2.05 19.27
C TYR A 181 -10.27 2.18 19.60
N ARG A 182 -9.59 1.02 19.59
CA ARG A 182 -8.13 0.89 19.62
C ARG A 182 -7.65 0.45 18.26
N ILE A 183 -6.60 1.09 17.75
CA ILE A 183 -5.95 0.75 16.49
C ILE A 183 -4.58 0.18 16.82
N ASP A 184 -4.37 -1.09 16.50
CA ASP A 184 -3.13 -1.83 16.77
C ASP A 184 -2.38 -2.10 15.48
N LEU A 185 -1.14 -1.62 15.41
CA LEU A 185 -0.20 -1.94 14.35
C LEU A 185 0.89 -2.85 14.92
N THR A 186 0.96 -4.09 14.42
CA THR A 186 1.82 -5.12 15.01
C THR A 186 2.77 -5.71 13.98
N GLY A 187 4.09 -5.60 14.25
CA GLY A 187 5.11 -6.40 13.56
C GLY A 187 5.30 -7.74 14.27
N ILE A 188 5.28 -8.84 13.50
CA ILE A 188 5.20 -10.20 14.06
C ILE A 188 6.23 -11.09 13.40
N LYS A 189 7.02 -11.78 14.24
CA LYS A 189 7.80 -12.97 13.84
C LYS A 189 7.18 -14.21 14.48
N MET A 190 6.99 -15.27 13.71
CA MET A 190 6.33 -16.49 14.18
C MET A 190 7.02 -17.73 13.63
N ASN A 191 7.28 -18.67 14.52
CA ASN A 191 7.75 -20.01 14.17
C ASN A 191 7.39 -21.03 15.25
N SER A 192 7.52 -22.32 14.96
CA SER A 192 7.14 -23.39 15.88
C SER A 192 8.27 -24.41 16.02
N ASP A 193 8.56 -24.80 17.25
CA ASP A 193 9.42 -25.93 17.57
C ASP A 193 9.31 -26.28 19.08
N LYS A 194 10.05 -27.29 19.54
CA LYS A 194 10.10 -27.71 20.93
C LYS A 194 10.76 -26.68 21.84
N THR A 195 11.79 -25.97 21.37
CA THR A 195 12.50 -24.94 22.13
C THR A 195 12.53 -23.61 21.39
N PHE A 196 12.69 -22.51 22.10
CA PHE A 196 12.84 -21.20 21.49
C PHE A 196 14.05 -21.15 20.53
N LYS A 197 15.18 -21.74 20.95
CA LYS A 197 16.40 -21.75 20.16
C LYS A 197 16.24 -22.54 18.85
N SER A 198 15.63 -23.73 18.90
CA SER A 198 15.42 -24.57 17.71
C SER A 198 14.39 -23.99 16.76
N SER A 199 13.46 -23.19 17.25
CA SER A 199 12.44 -22.52 16.41
C SER A 199 13.03 -21.51 15.44
N LYS A 200 14.25 -20.99 15.69
CA LYS A 200 14.86 -19.92 14.87
C LYS A 200 13.92 -18.72 14.64
N LEU A 201 13.11 -18.40 15.64
CA LEU A 201 12.07 -17.37 15.55
C LEU A 201 12.60 -16.02 15.04
N LEU A 202 13.78 -15.61 15.51
CA LEU A 202 14.36 -14.32 15.15
C LEU A 202 14.84 -14.26 13.68
N GLU A 203 15.09 -15.41 13.06
CA GLU A 203 15.46 -15.54 11.65
C GLU A 203 14.22 -15.58 10.74
N SER A 204 13.00 -15.77 11.28
CA SER A 204 11.77 -15.81 10.49
C SER A 204 11.43 -14.44 9.92
N GLU A 205 10.78 -14.45 8.74
CA GLU A 205 10.26 -13.25 8.09
C GLU A 205 9.29 -12.49 9.00
N GLU A 206 9.49 -11.17 9.12
CA GLU A 206 8.57 -10.31 9.85
C GLU A 206 7.30 -10.05 9.02
N LYS A 207 6.15 -10.28 9.63
CA LYS A 207 4.82 -10.00 9.06
C LYS A 207 4.20 -8.82 9.78
N TYR A 208 3.28 -8.14 9.11
CA TYR A 208 2.64 -6.96 9.64
C TYR A 208 1.13 -7.16 9.68
N GLU A 209 0.51 -6.76 10.80
CA GLU A 209 -0.93 -6.81 11.01
C GLU A 209 -1.43 -5.42 11.41
N ILE A 210 -2.61 -5.04 10.92
CA ILE A 210 -3.34 -3.83 11.32
C ILE A 210 -4.70 -4.30 11.80
N GLU A 211 -5.03 -3.97 13.03
CA GLU A 211 -6.25 -4.39 13.72
C GLU A 211 -6.95 -3.17 14.31
N ILE A 212 -8.29 -3.15 14.26
CA ILE A 212 -9.10 -2.16 14.95
C ILE A 212 -10.02 -2.93 15.88
N GLU A 213 -9.97 -2.62 17.17
CA GLU A 213 -10.73 -3.27 18.21
C GLU A 213 -11.72 -2.30 18.84
N TYR A 214 -12.97 -2.77 19.04
CA TYR A 214 -13.96 -2.03 19.81
C TYR A 214 -13.68 -2.22 21.31
N ILE A 215 -13.39 -1.11 22.02
CA ILE A 215 -13.03 -1.10 23.43
C ILE A 215 -14.03 -0.30 24.30
N GLY A 216 -15.15 0.16 23.73
CA GLY A 216 -16.10 1.01 24.42
C GLY A 216 -16.59 0.45 25.78
N ASN A 217 -16.76 -0.86 25.88
CA ASN A 217 -17.15 -1.52 27.14
C ASN A 217 -16.05 -1.57 28.19
N MET A 218 -14.77 -1.62 27.80
CA MET A 218 -13.64 -1.68 28.74
C MET A 218 -13.40 -0.33 29.40
N MET A 219 -13.61 0.76 28.67
CA MET A 219 -13.34 2.11 29.16
C MET A 219 -14.39 2.61 30.16
N CYS A 220 -15.63 2.13 30.10
CA CYS A 220 -16.66 2.45 31.10
C CYS A 220 -16.28 1.96 32.51
N ASN A 221 -15.43 0.94 32.62
CA ASN A 221 -14.99 0.36 33.90
C ASN A 221 -13.58 0.82 34.35
N LYS A 222 -12.81 1.49 33.48
CA LYS A 222 -11.48 2.02 33.80
C LYS A 222 -11.43 3.52 33.50
N ARG A 223 -12.13 4.32 34.28
CA ARG A 223 -11.82 5.77 34.39
C ARG A 223 -10.45 5.92 35.07
N ILE A 224 -9.39 5.53 34.39
CA ILE A 224 -8.03 5.70 34.89
C ILE A 224 -7.38 6.81 34.09
N ASN A 225 -7.15 7.96 34.77
CA ASN A 225 -6.08 8.94 34.53
C ASN A 225 -5.69 9.29 33.07
N ILE A 226 -6.66 9.52 32.19
CA ILE A 226 -6.35 10.10 30.86
C ILE A 226 -6.15 11.63 30.96
N SER A 227 -6.53 12.27 32.05
CA SER A 227 -6.20 13.67 32.32
C SER A 227 -4.70 13.97 32.34
N SER A 228 -3.86 12.98 32.63
CA SER A 228 -2.39 13.11 32.58
C SER A 228 -1.81 13.08 31.17
N PHE A 229 -2.54 12.59 30.16
CA PHE A 229 -2.06 12.52 28.76
C PHE A 229 -2.41 13.78 27.94
N LYS A 230 -3.39 14.58 28.35
CA LYS A 230 -3.76 15.82 27.64
C LYS A 230 -2.83 16.99 27.90
N ASN A 231 -1.95 16.94 28.90
CA ASN A 231 -1.03 18.02 29.28
C ASN A 231 0.45 17.71 28.99
N GLY A 232 0.75 16.73 28.17
CA GLY A 232 2.10 16.51 27.64
C GLY A 232 2.40 17.52 26.53
N ASP A 233 3.19 18.54 26.86
CA ASP A 233 3.72 19.54 25.94
C ASP A 233 4.24 18.93 24.64
N ASN A 234 3.57 19.23 23.53
CA ASN A 234 4.01 18.89 22.17
C ASN A 234 5.21 19.75 21.69
N SER A 235 5.96 20.40 22.60
CA SER A 235 6.98 21.39 22.24
C SER A 235 8.40 20.84 22.01
N HIS A 236 8.65 19.53 22.15
CA HIS A 236 10.01 18.97 22.00
C HIS A 236 10.11 17.67 21.21
N ILE A 237 9.38 17.51 20.10
CA ILE A 237 9.73 16.49 19.12
C ILE A 237 10.53 17.16 17.99
N LYS A 238 11.84 17.29 18.21
CA LYS A 238 12.78 17.53 17.11
C LYS A 238 12.75 16.33 16.17
N LYS A 239 12.60 16.64 14.88
CA LYS A 239 12.79 15.69 13.78
C LYS A 239 14.23 15.19 13.80
N ASP A 240 14.47 14.04 14.39
CA ASP A 240 15.68 13.27 14.16
C ASP A 240 15.32 11.97 13.44
N ASN A 241 15.64 11.96 12.15
CA ASN A 241 15.63 10.80 11.28
C ASN A 241 16.86 9.93 11.60
N THR A 242 16.84 9.22 12.72
CA THR A 242 17.82 8.16 12.97
C THR A 242 17.10 6.91 13.46
N TYR A 243 17.31 5.83 12.74
CA TYR A 243 16.99 4.48 13.16
C TYR A 243 17.57 4.25 14.57
N MET A 244 16.69 4.01 15.54
CA MET A 244 17.09 3.80 16.92
C MET A 244 17.89 2.51 17.06
N ASP A 245 19.19 2.67 17.24
CA ASP A 245 20.02 1.73 17.97
C ASP A 245 19.62 1.76 19.45
N SER A 246 19.59 0.56 20.03
CA SER A 246 19.20 0.24 21.40
C SER A 246 19.97 1.07 22.42
N LYS A 247 19.39 2.14 22.97
CA LYS A 247 19.81 2.69 24.27
C LYS A 247 18.60 2.95 25.17
N SER A 248 18.70 2.35 26.33
CA SER A 248 17.79 2.37 27.45
C SER A 248 17.31 3.77 27.85
N PHE A 249 16.00 4.00 27.83
CA PHE A 249 15.36 5.08 28.59
C PHE A 249 14.88 4.53 29.93
N SER A 250 15.51 4.94 31.03
CA SER A 250 15.02 4.72 32.37
C SER A 250 14.03 5.83 32.71
N MET A 251 12.74 5.52 32.79
CA MET A 251 11.77 6.41 33.44
C MET A 251 11.78 6.12 34.94
N LYS A 252 12.11 7.14 35.73
CA LYS A 252 11.84 7.17 37.17
C LYS A 252 10.34 7.34 37.38
N THR A 253 9.73 6.40 38.06
CA THR A 253 8.36 6.50 38.59
C THR A 253 8.36 7.46 39.78
N PRO A 254 7.45 8.45 39.85
CA PRO A 254 7.18 9.13 41.11
C PRO A 254 6.19 8.29 41.92
N GLU A 255 6.61 7.81 43.06
CA GLU A 255 5.72 7.36 44.12
C GLU A 255 4.98 8.59 44.68
N ASN A 256 3.67 8.67 44.45
CA ASN A 256 2.77 9.50 45.26
C ASN A 256 1.48 8.71 45.49
N SER A 257 1.30 8.39 46.76
CA SER A 257 0.08 7.90 47.38
C SER A 257 -1.09 8.87 47.18
N ILE A 258 -2.15 8.39 46.54
CA ILE A 258 -3.42 9.11 46.41
C ILE A 258 -4.48 8.35 47.18
N GLU A 259 -5.07 9.02 48.19
CA GLU A 259 -6.22 8.56 48.96
C GLU A 259 -7.46 8.31 48.08
N PRO A 260 -8.33 7.35 48.40
CA PRO A 260 -9.51 7.05 47.61
C PRO A 260 -10.60 8.11 47.86
N LEU A 261 -10.93 8.90 46.86
CA LEU A 261 -12.16 9.69 46.81
C LEU A 261 -13.35 8.75 46.60
N ASN A 262 -14.09 8.54 47.70
CA ASN A 262 -15.41 7.94 47.69
C ASN A 262 -16.45 8.96 47.19
N ASP A 263 -16.71 8.96 45.91
CA ASP A 263 -17.95 9.50 45.35
C ASP A 263 -18.57 8.43 44.43
N SER A 264 -19.61 7.81 44.94
CA SER A 264 -20.51 6.92 44.23
C SER A 264 -21.32 7.70 43.21
N ILE A 265 -20.71 8.04 42.09
CA ILE A 265 -21.41 8.52 40.92
C ILE A 265 -22.09 7.31 40.25
N ASN A 266 -23.40 7.38 40.17
CA ASN A 266 -24.30 6.35 39.65
C ASN A 266 -23.96 6.08 38.19
N ILE A 267 -23.28 4.96 37.91
CA ILE A 267 -22.75 4.55 36.61
C ILE A 267 -23.88 4.39 35.56
N LYS A 268 -25.13 4.31 35.95
CA LYS A 268 -26.30 4.25 35.07
C LYS A 268 -26.57 5.52 34.27
N GLU A 269 -26.09 6.68 34.71
CA GLU A 269 -26.38 7.97 34.05
C GLU A 269 -25.40 8.39 32.96
N LEU A 270 -24.33 7.62 32.70
CA LEU A 270 -23.37 7.90 31.61
C LEU A 270 -23.50 6.98 30.39
N TYR A 271 -24.45 6.08 30.39
CA TYR A 271 -24.97 5.47 29.18
C TYR A 271 -25.97 6.45 28.54
N VAL A 272 -25.49 7.61 28.11
CA VAL A 272 -26.16 8.37 27.06
C VAL A 272 -26.34 7.38 25.93
N ASP A 273 -27.55 7.16 25.45
CA ASP A 273 -27.95 6.31 24.33
C ASP A 273 -26.99 6.48 23.14
N ILE A 274 -25.82 5.83 23.19
CA ILE A 274 -24.96 5.75 22.03
C ILE A 274 -25.66 4.75 21.13
N ASN A 275 -26.33 5.28 20.12
CA ASN A 275 -27.00 4.50 19.11
C ASN A 275 -25.96 3.58 18.44
N ILE A 276 -26.24 2.30 18.35
CA ILE A 276 -25.37 1.29 17.67
C ILE A 276 -24.98 1.80 16.27
N LYS A 277 -25.89 2.49 15.59
CA LYS A 277 -25.62 3.10 14.30
C LYS A 277 -24.47 4.10 14.36
N ASP A 278 -24.42 4.96 15.38
CA ASP A 278 -23.35 5.95 15.53
C ASP A 278 -22.01 5.28 15.79
N ILE A 279 -21.99 4.15 16.52
CA ILE A 279 -20.80 3.32 16.73
C ILE A 279 -20.32 2.75 15.38
N ILE A 280 -21.22 2.19 14.57
CA ILE A 280 -20.90 1.63 13.27
C ILE A 280 -20.39 2.70 12.30
N ASP A 281 -21.04 3.85 12.23
CA ASP A 281 -20.65 4.95 11.34
C ASP A 281 -19.24 5.49 11.69
N LYS A 282 -18.91 5.58 12.99
CA LYS A 282 -17.55 5.92 13.45
C LYS A 282 -16.54 4.82 13.10
N PHE A 283 -16.93 3.56 13.25
CA PHE A 283 -16.08 2.43 12.85
C PHE A 283 -15.77 2.47 11.36
N GLU A 284 -16.79 2.69 10.54
CA GLU A 284 -16.64 2.82 9.09
C GLU A 284 -15.72 3.97 8.70
N ASP A 285 -15.82 5.12 9.37
CA ASP A 285 -14.94 6.26 9.15
C ASP A 285 -13.46 5.93 9.43
N ILE A 286 -13.17 5.21 10.53
CA ILE A 286 -11.81 4.78 10.86
C ILE A 286 -11.30 3.79 9.80
N VAL A 287 -12.11 2.80 9.46
CA VAL A 287 -11.78 1.78 8.44
C VAL A 287 -11.52 2.46 7.09
N TYR A 288 -12.37 3.40 6.68
CA TYR A 288 -12.18 4.18 5.46
C TYR A 288 -10.87 4.96 5.46
N LYS A 289 -10.57 5.69 6.55
CA LYS A 289 -9.34 6.47 6.69
C LYS A 289 -8.08 5.61 6.62
N ILE A 290 -8.06 4.46 7.27
CA ILE A 290 -6.92 3.52 7.20
C ILE A 290 -6.81 2.91 5.79
N ASN A 291 -7.93 2.54 5.16
CA ASN A 291 -7.92 2.04 3.78
C ASN A 291 -7.37 3.07 2.79
N LYS A 292 -7.66 4.36 2.95
CA LYS A 292 -7.05 5.42 2.13
C LYS A 292 -5.53 5.42 2.19
N VAL A 293 -4.96 5.13 3.35
CA VAL A 293 -3.50 5.01 3.53
C VAL A 293 -2.98 3.73 2.88
N ILE A 294 -3.66 2.59 3.13
CA ILE A 294 -3.25 1.28 2.60
C ILE A 294 -3.26 1.26 1.06
N TYR A 295 -4.32 1.79 0.47
CA TYR A 295 -4.52 1.76 -1.00
C TYR A 295 -4.01 3.02 -1.71
N GLU A 296 -3.59 4.04 -0.95
CA GLU A 296 -3.11 5.35 -1.47
C GLU A 296 -4.10 5.98 -2.46
N THR A 297 -5.39 5.92 -2.13
CA THR A 297 -6.47 6.47 -2.95
C THR A 297 -7.61 6.97 -2.07
N GLU A 298 -8.32 7.99 -2.56
CA GLU A 298 -9.56 8.47 -1.96
C GLU A 298 -10.77 7.60 -2.34
N TYR A 299 -10.65 6.82 -3.43
CA TYR A 299 -11.70 5.98 -3.97
C TYR A 299 -11.40 4.50 -3.68
N ILE A 300 -12.04 3.96 -2.64
CA ILE A 300 -11.87 2.56 -2.26
C ILE A 300 -12.81 1.71 -3.10
N MET A 301 -12.24 0.88 -3.96
CA MET A 301 -12.98 -0.01 -4.87
C MET A 301 -13.14 -1.40 -4.28
N PRO A 302 -14.34 -2.03 -4.41
CA PRO A 302 -14.50 -3.44 -4.10
C PRO A 302 -13.74 -4.33 -5.11
N MET A 303 -13.41 -5.54 -4.69
CA MET A 303 -12.63 -6.48 -5.51
C MET A 303 -13.37 -6.89 -6.79
N SER A 304 -14.68 -7.06 -6.72
CA SER A 304 -15.53 -7.35 -7.89
C SER A 304 -15.39 -6.29 -8.97
N GLU A 305 -15.43 -5.01 -8.61
CA GLU A 305 -15.28 -3.89 -9.55
C GLU A 305 -13.86 -3.85 -10.14
N LYS A 306 -12.82 -4.04 -9.32
CA LYS A 306 -11.44 -4.12 -9.81
C LYS A 306 -11.25 -5.26 -10.82
N ASN A 307 -11.90 -6.40 -10.59
CA ASN A 307 -11.85 -7.54 -11.51
C ASN A 307 -12.56 -7.23 -12.83
N ILE A 308 -13.72 -6.58 -12.80
CA ILE A 308 -14.44 -6.16 -14.02
C ILE A 308 -13.56 -5.23 -14.86
N VAL A 309 -12.93 -4.24 -14.23
CA VAL A 309 -12.02 -3.32 -14.91
C VAL A 309 -10.82 -4.06 -15.51
N LEU A 310 -10.22 -4.97 -14.75
CA LEU A 310 -9.08 -5.76 -15.22
C LEU A 310 -9.45 -6.69 -16.37
N ASP A 311 -10.63 -7.29 -16.33
CA ASP A 311 -11.13 -8.16 -17.41
C ASP A 311 -11.36 -7.34 -18.70
N GLY A 312 -11.91 -6.12 -18.60
CA GLY A 312 -12.03 -5.18 -19.70
C GLY A 312 -10.67 -4.84 -20.32
N TYR A 313 -9.70 -4.46 -19.47
CA TYR A 313 -8.31 -4.21 -19.88
C TYR A 313 -7.68 -5.43 -20.58
N ILE A 314 -7.85 -6.63 -20.03
CA ILE A 314 -7.30 -7.88 -20.63
C ILE A 314 -7.97 -8.17 -21.98
N LYS A 315 -9.28 -7.94 -22.10
CA LYS A 315 -10.03 -8.09 -23.34
C LYS A 315 -9.51 -7.12 -24.41
N LEU A 316 -9.28 -5.84 -24.07
CA LEU A 316 -8.73 -4.82 -24.96
C LEU A 316 -7.33 -5.20 -25.44
N CYS A 317 -6.43 -5.53 -24.52
CA CYS A 317 -5.02 -5.83 -24.81
C CYS A 317 -4.79 -7.26 -25.34
N LYS A 318 -5.73 -8.18 -25.15
CA LYS A 318 -5.60 -9.62 -25.39
C LYS A 318 -4.44 -10.25 -24.62
N LYS A 319 -4.02 -9.65 -23.53
CA LYS A 319 -2.86 -10.08 -22.71
C LYS A 319 -3.14 -9.80 -21.22
N LYS A 320 -2.79 -10.77 -20.35
CA LYS A 320 -2.86 -10.63 -18.89
C LYS A 320 -1.51 -10.15 -18.32
N LYS A 321 -1.05 -9.01 -18.78
CA LYS A 321 0.18 -8.37 -18.32
C LYS A 321 0.14 -6.87 -18.60
N PHE A 322 1.01 -6.11 -17.96
CA PHE A 322 1.15 -4.69 -18.20
C PHE A 322 1.62 -4.42 -19.63
N MET A 323 0.85 -3.65 -20.38
CA MET A 323 1.11 -3.29 -21.78
C MET A 323 1.89 -1.98 -21.84
N GLY A 324 3.20 -2.07 -21.87
CA GLY A 324 4.07 -0.91 -22.01
C GLY A 324 5.54 -1.32 -21.93
N PRO A 325 6.39 -0.82 -22.85
CA PRO A 325 7.78 -1.23 -22.94
C PRO A 325 8.62 -0.64 -21.80
N ASP A 326 9.58 -1.43 -21.32
CA ASP A 326 10.59 -0.93 -20.41
C ASP A 326 11.69 -0.17 -21.14
N LEU A 327 12.12 0.95 -20.51
CA LEU A 327 13.21 1.78 -20.99
C LEU A 327 14.55 1.09 -20.77
N ILE A 328 15.51 1.29 -21.67
CA ILE A 328 16.90 0.90 -21.47
C ILE A 328 17.77 2.13 -21.15
N THR A 329 18.85 1.92 -20.44
CA THR A 329 19.79 3.01 -20.12
C THR A 329 20.50 3.48 -21.40
N LEU A 330 20.57 4.82 -21.57
CA LEU A 330 21.36 5.42 -22.65
C LEU A 330 22.81 4.96 -22.54
N ASN A 331 23.37 4.46 -23.63
CA ASN A 331 24.71 3.88 -23.68
C ASN A 331 25.53 4.48 -24.84
N ARG A 332 26.79 4.03 -25.01
CA ARG A 332 27.68 4.53 -26.06
C ARG A 332 27.14 4.25 -27.47
N ASP A 333 26.46 3.13 -27.67
CA ASP A 333 25.88 2.79 -28.98
C ASP A 333 24.72 3.71 -29.36
N SER A 334 23.92 4.14 -28.40
CA SER A 334 22.80 5.07 -28.62
C SER A 334 23.23 6.50 -28.94
N ILE A 335 24.50 6.84 -28.74
CA ILE A 335 25.10 8.12 -29.17
C ILE A 335 26.08 7.95 -30.34
N ASN A 336 26.20 6.76 -30.91
CA ASN A 336 27.05 6.51 -32.07
C ASN A 336 26.30 6.83 -33.37
N SER A 337 26.69 7.88 -34.07
CA SER A 337 26.03 8.38 -35.27
C SER A 337 25.97 7.37 -36.43
N LYS A 338 26.81 6.35 -36.43
CA LYS A 338 26.84 5.27 -37.48
C LYS A 338 25.80 4.19 -37.23
N LYS A 339 25.21 4.08 -36.04
CA LYS A 339 24.22 3.03 -35.70
C LYS A 339 22.79 3.52 -35.87
N ASN A 340 21.91 2.59 -36.29
CA ASN A 340 20.46 2.83 -36.18
C ASN A 340 20.08 2.96 -34.71
N GLY A 341 19.08 3.80 -34.43
CA GLY A 341 18.66 4.05 -33.05
C GLY A 341 19.54 4.99 -32.24
N ASN A 342 20.46 5.73 -32.90
CA ASN A 342 21.17 6.80 -32.23
C ASN A 342 20.26 8.01 -32.00
N ILE A 343 20.40 8.68 -30.85
CA ILE A 343 19.53 9.77 -30.42
C ILE A 343 19.65 11.03 -31.30
N PHE A 344 20.67 11.18 -32.12
CA PHE A 344 20.84 12.31 -33.02
C PHE A 344 19.93 12.27 -34.23
N LYS A 345 19.31 11.09 -34.50
CA LYS A 345 18.46 10.87 -35.68
C LYS A 345 17.06 10.42 -35.26
N ASN A 346 16.06 11.25 -35.58
CA ASN A 346 14.64 10.93 -35.37
C ASN A 346 14.24 10.61 -33.94
N TYR A 347 14.80 11.34 -32.97
CA TYR A 347 14.44 11.18 -31.55
C TYR A 347 13.77 12.44 -31.00
N LEU A 348 12.96 12.20 -29.98
CA LEU A 348 12.33 13.21 -29.13
C LEU A 348 12.93 13.07 -27.74
N VAL A 349 12.95 14.16 -26.98
CA VAL A 349 13.38 14.18 -25.59
C VAL A 349 12.34 14.85 -24.72
N THR A 350 12.13 14.28 -23.54
CA THR A 350 11.26 14.83 -22.49
C THR A 350 11.90 14.60 -21.11
N GLU A 351 11.40 15.26 -20.08
CA GLU A 351 11.80 15.01 -18.71
C GLU A 351 11.36 13.61 -18.24
N LYS A 352 12.14 13.04 -17.33
CA LYS A 352 11.77 11.83 -16.60
C LYS A 352 11.26 12.22 -15.21
N ALA A 353 9.93 12.21 -15.04
CA ALA A 353 9.31 12.44 -13.75
C ALA A 353 9.67 11.29 -12.78
N ASP A 354 9.86 11.65 -11.52
CA ASP A 354 10.08 10.70 -10.42
C ASP A 354 8.73 10.35 -9.79
N GLY A 355 8.05 9.35 -10.36
CA GLY A 355 6.75 8.87 -9.96
C GLY A 355 6.62 7.36 -10.12
N GLU A 356 5.41 6.86 -10.14
CA GLU A 356 5.10 5.45 -10.41
C GLU A 356 4.37 5.33 -11.75
N ARG A 357 4.82 4.42 -12.60
CA ARG A 357 4.20 4.23 -13.92
C ARG A 357 2.88 3.50 -13.82
N TYR A 358 1.83 4.10 -14.37
CA TYR A 358 0.49 3.55 -14.52
C TYR A 358 0.00 3.66 -15.96
N LEU A 359 -0.90 2.77 -16.33
CA LEU A 359 -1.75 2.93 -17.50
C LEU A 359 -3.07 3.58 -17.06
N LEU A 360 -3.54 4.59 -17.78
CA LEU A 360 -4.90 5.10 -17.66
C LEU A 360 -5.77 4.33 -18.66
N TYR A 361 -6.68 3.52 -18.14
CA TYR A 361 -7.67 2.78 -18.91
C TYR A 361 -9.03 3.50 -18.75
N VAL A 362 -9.58 4.00 -19.86
CA VAL A 362 -10.96 4.50 -19.92
C VAL A 362 -11.81 3.41 -20.51
N ASN A 363 -12.81 2.93 -19.77
CA ASN A 363 -13.69 1.84 -20.19
C ASN A 363 -14.89 2.33 -21.02
N ASP A 364 -15.71 1.42 -21.51
CA ASP A 364 -16.93 1.74 -22.28
C ASP A 364 -17.94 2.58 -21.48
N ASP A 365 -17.94 2.47 -20.13
CA ASP A 365 -18.76 3.32 -19.26
C ASP A 365 -18.16 4.72 -19.06
N LYS A 366 -17.10 5.06 -19.81
CA LYS A 366 -16.43 6.37 -19.80
C LYS A 366 -15.71 6.70 -18.49
N HIS A 367 -15.46 5.70 -17.66
CA HIS A 367 -14.81 5.84 -16.37
C HIS A 367 -13.31 5.54 -16.51
N GLY A 368 -12.48 6.38 -15.89
CA GLY A 368 -11.03 6.27 -15.94
C GLY A 368 -10.46 5.52 -14.76
N TYR A 369 -9.62 4.52 -15.03
CA TYR A 369 -8.93 3.70 -14.02
C TYR A 369 -7.43 3.70 -14.25
N LEU A 370 -6.66 3.67 -13.15
CA LEU A 370 -5.20 3.59 -13.18
C LEU A 370 -4.78 2.13 -12.89
N ILE A 371 -3.96 1.55 -13.77
CA ILE A 371 -3.49 0.16 -13.67
C ILE A 371 -1.96 0.18 -13.62
N ASN A 372 -1.36 -0.35 -12.54
CA ASN A 372 0.09 -0.39 -12.39
C ASN A 372 0.74 -1.66 -12.97
N LYS A 373 2.06 -1.76 -12.91
CA LYS A 373 2.85 -2.90 -13.43
C LYS A 373 2.45 -4.26 -12.83
N ASN A 374 1.91 -4.26 -11.61
CA ASN A 374 1.42 -5.45 -10.94
C ASN A 374 -0.06 -5.75 -11.23
N LEU A 375 -0.66 -5.04 -12.18
CA LEU A 375 -2.08 -5.11 -12.52
C LEU A 375 -3.02 -4.75 -11.34
N VAL A 376 -2.55 -3.92 -10.42
CA VAL A 376 -3.39 -3.33 -9.37
C VAL A 376 -4.17 -2.17 -9.95
N VAL A 377 -5.49 -2.19 -9.76
CA VAL A 377 -6.42 -1.19 -10.27
C VAL A 377 -6.72 -0.17 -9.18
N LYS A 378 -6.64 1.11 -9.54
CA LYS A 378 -7.12 2.26 -8.74
C LYS A 378 -8.13 3.06 -9.55
N ASP A 379 -9.14 3.60 -8.89
CA ASP A 379 -10.03 4.58 -9.51
C ASP A 379 -9.31 5.94 -9.65
N SER A 380 -9.37 6.54 -10.82
CA SER A 380 -8.78 7.88 -11.05
C SER A 380 -9.65 9.02 -10.50
N GLY A 381 -10.91 8.75 -10.18
CA GLY A 381 -11.90 9.75 -9.83
C GLY A 381 -12.42 10.56 -11.02
N LYS A 382 -12.14 10.12 -12.27
CA LYS A 382 -12.50 10.84 -13.50
C LYS A 382 -13.48 10.07 -14.37
N ILE A 383 -14.44 10.82 -14.92
CA ILE A 383 -15.35 10.38 -15.98
C ILE A 383 -15.05 11.20 -17.23
N PHE A 384 -15.13 10.57 -18.39
CA PHE A 384 -14.89 11.17 -19.71
C PHE A 384 -16.18 11.13 -20.55
N PRO A 385 -17.18 12.00 -20.30
CA PRO A 385 -18.52 11.89 -20.90
C PRO A 385 -18.53 11.95 -22.44
N LYS A 386 -17.51 12.59 -23.00
CA LYS A 386 -17.34 12.74 -24.47
C LYS A 386 -16.54 11.62 -25.13
N SER A 387 -16.06 10.63 -24.33
CA SER A 387 -15.43 9.44 -24.91
C SER A 387 -16.49 8.57 -25.61
N ASN A 388 -16.17 8.09 -26.79
CA ASN A 388 -17.02 7.19 -27.57
C ASN A 388 -16.45 5.76 -27.61
N GLY A 389 -15.41 5.43 -26.84
CA GLY A 389 -14.84 4.09 -26.78
C GLY A 389 -13.77 3.95 -25.73
N GLU A 390 -13.13 2.79 -25.73
CA GLU A 390 -12.09 2.48 -24.77
C GLU A 390 -10.75 3.13 -25.15
N TRP A 391 -10.04 3.63 -24.14
CA TRP A 391 -8.71 4.21 -24.29
C TRP A 391 -7.71 3.52 -23.35
N LEU A 392 -6.48 3.40 -23.83
CA LEU A 392 -5.35 2.98 -23.00
C LEU A 392 -4.17 3.92 -23.23
N LEU A 393 -3.84 4.68 -22.21
CA LEU A 393 -2.76 5.66 -22.21
C LEU A 393 -1.69 5.28 -21.20
N ASP A 394 -0.45 5.63 -21.50
CA ASP A 394 0.69 5.41 -20.62
C ASP A 394 1.13 6.72 -19.97
N GLY A 395 1.43 6.65 -18.68
CA GLY A 395 1.77 7.85 -17.94
C GLY A 395 2.48 7.57 -16.62
N GLU A 396 2.87 8.67 -15.97
CA GLU A 396 3.49 8.66 -14.65
C GLU A 396 2.53 9.24 -13.63
N TYR A 397 2.24 8.49 -12.57
CA TYR A 397 1.42 8.92 -11.45
C TYR A 397 2.32 9.50 -10.36
N ILE A 398 2.09 10.75 -10.00
CA ILE A 398 2.95 11.54 -9.12
C ILE A 398 2.13 11.93 -7.89
N THR A 399 2.55 11.46 -6.72
CA THR A 399 1.83 11.61 -5.45
C THR A 399 2.41 12.69 -4.54
N SER A 400 3.63 13.17 -4.82
CA SER A 400 4.27 14.24 -4.06
C SER A 400 4.95 15.26 -4.97
N ASP A 401 4.91 16.53 -4.57
CA ASP A 401 5.72 17.55 -5.20
C ASP A 401 7.21 17.44 -4.77
N LYS A 402 8.06 18.26 -5.31
CA LYS A 402 9.50 18.30 -4.98
C LYS A 402 9.80 18.63 -3.51
N ASN A 403 8.85 19.17 -2.76
CA ASN A 403 8.95 19.50 -1.34
C ASN A 403 8.31 18.45 -0.44
N GLY A 404 7.81 17.35 -1.02
CA GLY A 404 7.12 16.28 -0.29
C GLY A 404 5.65 16.57 0.03
N LYS A 405 5.08 17.68 -0.47
CA LYS A 405 3.66 17.97 -0.31
C LYS A 405 2.85 17.01 -1.19
N LYS A 406 1.77 16.45 -0.64
CA LYS A 406 0.86 15.54 -1.35
C LYS A 406 0.23 16.26 -2.56
N ILE A 407 0.35 15.66 -3.72
CA ILE A 407 -0.33 16.02 -4.97
C ILE A 407 -0.96 14.76 -5.57
N ASN A 408 -1.80 14.93 -6.57
CA ASN A 408 -2.46 13.82 -7.25
C ASN A 408 -2.47 14.13 -8.75
N ILE A 409 -1.38 13.78 -9.44
CA ILE A 409 -1.14 14.13 -10.84
C ILE A 409 -0.85 12.86 -11.65
N TYR A 410 -1.47 12.78 -12.83
CA TYR A 410 -1.13 11.79 -13.85
C TYR A 410 -0.61 12.47 -15.10
N MET A 411 0.66 12.21 -15.45
CA MET A 411 1.35 12.79 -16.60
C MET A 411 1.34 11.81 -17.77
N ILE A 412 0.45 12.00 -18.72
CA ILE A 412 0.38 11.18 -19.94
C ILE A 412 1.59 11.45 -20.83
N PHE A 413 2.21 10.39 -21.34
CA PHE A 413 3.33 10.49 -22.29
C PHE A 413 3.15 9.64 -23.54
N ASP A 414 2.23 8.65 -23.57
CA ASP A 414 1.96 7.86 -24.78
C ASP A 414 0.51 7.32 -24.78
N VAL A 415 0.06 6.79 -25.93
CA VAL A 415 -1.24 6.17 -26.12
C VAL A 415 -1.10 4.85 -26.90
N TYR A 416 -1.80 3.82 -26.44
CA TYR A 416 -1.71 2.47 -27.02
C TYR A 416 -2.98 2.00 -27.71
N TYR A 417 -4.14 2.38 -27.19
CA TYR A 417 -5.45 2.04 -27.76
C TYR A 417 -6.39 3.25 -27.71
N ALA A 418 -7.20 3.38 -28.75
CA ALA A 418 -8.32 4.31 -28.87
C ALA A 418 -9.32 3.65 -29.83
N THR A 419 -10.27 2.86 -29.32
CA THR A 419 -11.02 1.87 -30.11
C THR A 419 -11.95 2.48 -31.17
N GLU A 420 -12.49 3.68 -30.94
CA GLU A 420 -13.34 4.36 -31.92
C GLU A 420 -12.58 5.38 -32.77
N GLU A 421 -11.33 5.68 -32.44
CA GLU A 421 -10.50 6.62 -33.21
C GLU A 421 -9.73 5.94 -34.34
N THR A 422 -9.44 4.63 -34.19
CA THR A 422 -8.58 3.89 -35.11
C THR A 422 -9.04 2.45 -35.30
N LEU A 423 -8.92 1.95 -36.56
CA LEU A 423 -9.21 0.55 -36.89
C LEU A 423 -8.14 -0.43 -36.40
N ILE A 424 -6.92 0.05 -36.13
CA ILE A 424 -5.80 -0.75 -35.62
C ILE A 424 -5.32 -0.16 -34.29
N PRO A 425 -4.69 -0.97 -33.42
CA PRO A 425 -4.14 -0.46 -32.17
C PRO A 425 -3.18 0.69 -32.38
N VAL A 426 -3.36 1.78 -31.64
CA VAL A 426 -2.61 3.04 -31.79
C VAL A 426 -1.10 2.83 -31.58
N HIS A 427 -0.71 1.90 -30.72
CA HIS A 427 0.71 1.56 -30.52
C HIS A 427 1.44 1.10 -31.79
N MET A 428 0.72 0.68 -32.83
CA MET A 428 1.29 0.30 -34.12
C MET A 428 1.66 1.51 -35.00
N TYR A 429 1.27 2.73 -34.61
CA TYR A 429 1.67 3.95 -35.29
C TYR A 429 2.99 4.51 -34.71
N PRO A 430 3.77 5.24 -35.55
CA PRO A 430 4.89 6.04 -35.05
C PRO A 430 4.38 7.17 -34.14
N PHE A 431 5.27 7.74 -33.31
CA PHE A 431 4.86 8.88 -32.47
C PHE A 431 4.53 10.12 -33.30
N TYR A 432 5.38 10.43 -34.29
CA TYR A 432 5.11 11.40 -35.36
C TYR A 432 5.32 10.78 -36.72
N ASN A 433 4.41 11.01 -37.64
CA ASN A 433 4.54 10.58 -39.01
C ASN A 433 4.81 11.79 -39.94
N VAL A 434 5.97 11.78 -40.61
CA VAL A 434 6.34 12.87 -41.57
C VAL A 434 5.51 12.83 -42.84
N LYS A 435 5.02 11.66 -43.22
CA LYS A 435 4.30 11.42 -44.50
C LYS A 435 2.78 11.57 -44.36
N SER A 436 2.22 11.32 -43.22
CA SER A 436 0.79 11.43 -42.95
C SER A 436 0.59 11.89 -41.48
N LYS A 437 -0.07 13.03 -41.34
CA LYS A 437 -0.38 13.53 -39.98
C LYS A 437 -1.43 12.67 -39.27
N ASP A 438 -2.28 11.97 -40.02
CA ASP A 438 -3.45 11.28 -39.49
C ASP A 438 -3.13 9.96 -38.77
N ASN A 439 -1.99 9.33 -39.10
CA ASN A 439 -1.59 8.02 -38.56
C ASN A 439 -0.37 8.15 -37.63
N CYS A 440 -0.52 8.87 -36.52
CA CYS A 440 0.52 8.98 -35.52
C CYS A 440 -0.07 9.12 -34.11
N ARG A 441 0.69 8.63 -33.12
CA ARG A 441 0.24 8.63 -31.72
C ARG A 441 0.05 10.03 -31.15
N ASN A 442 0.85 11.01 -31.58
CA ASN A 442 0.71 12.39 -31.11
C ASN A 442 -0.64 13.01 -31.47
N ASN A 443 -1.16 12.76 -32.68
CA ASN A 443 -2.49 13.30 -33.08
C ASN A 443 -3.61 12.64 -32.26
N VAL A 444 -3.49 11.34 -31.96
CA VAL A 444 -4.46 10.65 -31.08
C VAL A 444 -4.40 11.22 -29.65
N LEU A 445 -3.20 11.53 -29.15
CA LEU A 445 -3.04 12.22 -27.86
C LEU A 445 -3.66 13.62 -27.86
N ASP A 446 -3.56 14.36 -28.96
CA ASP A 446 -4.20 15.68 -29.09
C ASP A 446 -5.75 15.57 -29.06
N GLY A 447 -6.33 14.51 -29.63
CA GLY A 447 -7.74 14.17 -29.48
C GLY A 447 -8.11 13.89 -28.01
N PHE A 448 -7.28 13.14 -27.28
CA PHE A 448 -7.54 12.85 -25.87
C PHE A 448 -7.44 14.09 -24.96
N LYS A 449 -6.70 15.14 -25.33
CA LYS A 449 -6.67 16.41 -24.58
C LYS A 449 -8.05 17.02 -24.46
N TYR A 450 -8.84 16.99 -25.54
CA TYR A 450 -10.23 17.46 -25.52
C TYR A 450 -11.09 16.66 -24.53
N LEU A 451 -10.88 15.33 -24.43
CA LEU A 451 -11.59 14.50 -23.47
C LEU A 451 -11.20 14.84 -22.03
N VAL A 452 -9.94 15.19 -21.79
CA VAL A 452 -9.47 15.65 -20.47
C VAL A 452 -10.08 17.01 -20.09
N GLU A 453 -10.13 17.96 -21.03
CA GLU A 453 -10.72 19.28 -20.80
C GLU A 453 -12.22 19.20 -20.48
N THR A 454 -12.92 18.20 -21.03
CA THR A 454 -14.35 17.95 -20.82
C THR A 454 -14.62 16.88 -19.77
N SER A 455 -13.59 16.38 -19.09
CA SER A 455 -13.72 15.35 -18.05
C SER A 455 -14.35 15.91 -16.78
N GLU A 456 -15.07 15.06 -16.08
CA GLU A 456 -15.77 15.38 -14.84
C GLU A 456 -15.16 14.59 -13.67
N ASN A 457 -15.29 15.12 -12.45
CA ASN A 457 -14.97 14.39 -11.24
C ASN A 457 -16.18 13.55 -10.81
N ILE A 458 -15.94 12.30 -10.41
CA ILE A 458 -17.00 11.43 -9.89
C ILE A 458 -17.66 12.05 -8.64
N ASN A 459 -16.82 12.68 -7.81
CA ASN A 459 -17.26 13.40 -6.62
C ASN A 459 -16.45 14.68 -6.48
N SER A 460 -17.13 15.82 -6.40
CA SER A 460 -16.52 17.15 -6.25
C SER A 460 -15.75 17.30 -4.92
N ASP A 461 -16.18 16.60 -3.88
CA ASP A 461 -15.62 16.70 -2.53
C ASP A 461 -14.35 15.85 -2.34
N ILE A 462 -14.04 14.99 -3.30
CA ILE A 462 -12.88 14.11 -3.26
C ILE A 462 -11.86 14.52 -4.31
N LEU A 463 -10.59 14.61 -3.90
CA LEU A 463 -9.49 14.96 -4.79
C LEU A 463 -9.31 13.89 -5.88
N SER A 464 -9.84 14.17 -7.07
CA SER A 464 -9.62 13.36 -8.25
C SER A 464 -8.21 13.57 -8.82
N CYS A 465 -7.75 12.66 -9.67
CA CYS A 465 -6.47 12.78 -10.34
C CYS A 465 -6.49 13.95 -11.36
N SER A 466 -5.53 14.85 -11.26
CA SER A 466 -5.32 15.90 -12.28
C SER A 466 -4.49 15.33 -13.42
N ILE A 467 -5.00 15.43 -14.64
CA ILE A 467 -4.38 14.83 -15.83
C ILE A 467 -3.68 15.89 -16.66
N TYR A 468 -2.41 15.65 -16.96
CA TYR A 468 -1.56 16.49 -17.80
C TYR A 468 -0.85 15.66 -18.86
N PHE A 469 -0.23 16.35 -19.85
CA PHE A 469 0.50 15.73 -20.94
C PHE A 469 1.96 16.17 -20.90
N LYS A 470 2.88 15.24 -21.16
CA LYS A 470 4.29 15.57 -21.32
C LYS A 470 4.54 16.25 -22.64
N GLU A 471 5.42 17.24 -22.62
CA GLU A 471 5.91 17.89 -23.83
C GLU A 471 7.18 17.20 -24.33
N TYR A 472 7.22 16.96 -25.64
CA TYR A 472 8.39 16.44 -26.32
C TYR A 472 9.10 17.51 -27.13
N LYS A 473 10.42 17.56 -27.03
CA LYS A 473 11.27 18.43 -27.85
C LYS A 473 12.05 17.55 -28.84
N SER A 474 12.18 18.02 -30.09
CA SER A 474 12.91 17.32 -31.15
C SER A 474 14.19 18.04 -31.54
N GLY A 475 15.23 17.28 -31.94
CA GLY A 475 16.37 17.82 -32.64
C GLY A 475 16.06 17.93 -34.15
N ASN A 476 16.04 19.14 -34.71
CA ASN A 476 15.95 19.30 -36.16
C ASN A 476 17.23 18.82 -36.83
N ILE A 477 17.13 17.90 -37.80
CA ILE A 477 18.24 17.35 -38.56
C ILE A 477 18.09 17.78 -40.03
N ARG A 478 19.13 18.37 -40.61
CA ARG A 478 19.23 18.55 -42.06
C ARG A 478 19.88 17.32 -42.64
N LEU A 479 19.24 16.71 -43.65
CA LEU A 479 19.59 15.40 -44.23
C LEU A 479 21.00 15.32 -44.85
N LYS A 480 21.72 16.43 -45.03
CA LYS A 480 23.04 16.47 -45.72
C LYS A 480 24.23 16.71 -44.78
N ASP A 481 24.01 16.98 -43.49
CA ASP A 481 25.09 17.35 -42.57
C ASP A 481 25.51 16.15 -41.70
N ASP A 482 26.68 16.24 -41.07
CA ASP A 482 27.09 15.31 -40.03
C ASP A 482 26.03 15.34 -38.92
N ILE A 483 25.37 14.20 -38.74
CA ILE A 483 24.23 14.05 -37.85
C ILE A 483 24.54 14.53 -36.44
N SER A 484 25.73 14.26 -35.94
CA SER A 484 26.14 14.66 -34.58
C SER A 484 26.27 16.18 -34.40
N LYS A 485 26.62 16.91 -35.50
CA LYS A 485 26.80 18.37 -35.47
C LYS A 485 25.52 19.14 -35.75
N SER A 486 24.60 18.56 -36.53
CA SER A 486 23.36 19.24 -36.93
C SER A 486 22.20 19.00 -35.96
N SER A 487 22.23 17.95 -35.16
CA SER A 487 21.16 17.63 -34.21
C SER A 487 21.16 18.57 -33.00
N LYS A 488 20.00 19.17 -32.73
CA LYS A 488 19.77 20.00 -31.54
C LYS A 488 19.33 19.20 -30.32
N ILE A 489 19.25 17.86 -30.39
CA ILE A 489 18.70 17.02 -29.32
C ILE A 489 19.41 17.24 -27.99
N LEU A 490 20.74 17.34 -27.98
CA LEU A 490 21.51 17.61 -26.77
C LEU A 490 21.28 19.01 -26.22
N SER A 491 21.09 20.02 -27.08
CA SER A 491 20.74 21.37 -26.68
C SER A 491 19.37 21.40 -26.01
N GLU A 492 18.37 20.70 -26.57
CA GLU A 492 17.05 20.58 -25.96
C GLU A 492 17.10 19.79 -24.64
N SER A 493 17.87 18.71 -24.59
CA SER A 493 18.13 17.95 -23.36
C SER A 493 18.69 18.83 -22.25
N LYS A 494 19.70 19.67 -22.57
CA LYS A 494 20.30 20.62 -21.63
C LYS A 494 19.27 21.65 -21.14
N LYS A 495 18.43 22.19 -22.02
CA LYS A 495 17.38 23.15 -21.64
C LYS A 495 16.37 22.53 -20.66
N ILE A 496 15.91 21.29 -20.93
CA ILE A 496 14.98 20.58 -20.04
C ILE A 496 15.63 20.39 -18.67
N TRP A 497 16.88 19.87 -18.65
CA TRP A 497 17.59 19.60 -17.41
C TRP A 497 17.89 20.87 -16.59
N GLN A 498 18.26 21.97 -17.24
CA GLN A 498 18.49 23.26 -16.57
C GLN A 498 17.22 23.83 -15.93
N LYS A 499 16.05 23.45 -16.41
CA LYS A 499 14.74 23.85 -15.85
C LYS A 499 14.20 22.86 -14.81
N LYS A 500 15.00 21.87 -14.35
CA LYS A 500 14.51 20.82 -13.44
C LYS A 500 13.81 21.38 -12.20
N ASP A 501 14.31 22.49 -11.66
CA ASP A 501 13.77 23.11 -10.45
C ASP A 501 12.49 23.94 -10.70
N SER A 502 12.09 24.14 -11.96
CA SER A 502 10.83 24.83 -12.32
C SER A 502 9.62 23.89 -12.39
N TYR A 503 9.84 22.56 -12.43
CA TYR A 503 8.75 21.61 -12.41
C TYR A 503 8.11 21.52 -11.01
N LEU A 504 6.81 21.27 -10.98
CA LEU A 504 6.07 21.07 -9.72
C LEU A 504 6.55 19.81 -8.98
N TYR A 505 6.93 18.79 -9.72
CA TYR A 505 7.41 17.49 -9.24
C TYR A 505 8.91 17.31 -9.48
N LYS A 506 9.51 16.33 -8.79
CA LYS A 506 10.90 15.96 -8.99
C LYS A 506 11.09 15.26 -10.34
N ILE A 507 12.17 15.59 -11.05
CA ILE A 507 12.64 14.84 -12.22
C ILE A 507 13.99 14.20 -11.91
N ASP A 508 14.17 12.95 -12.32
CA ASP A 508 15.37 12.16 -12.03
C ASP A 508 16.19 11.81 -13.28
N GLY A 509 15.88 12.47 -14.41
CA GLY A 509 16.57 12.25 -15.67
C GLY A 509 15.80 12.73 -16.90
N LEU A 510 16.14 12.15 -18.04
CA LEU A 510 15.53 12.41 -19.34
C LEU A 510 15.13 11.11 -20.03
N ILE A 511 14.11 11.19 -20.89
CA ILE A 511 13.67 10.09 -21.74
C ILE A 511 13.84 10.48 -23.20
N TYR A 512 14.39 9.56 -23.99
CA TYR A 512 14.57 9.71 -25.44
C TYR A 512 13.70 8.67 -26.14
N LEU A 513 12.67 9.14 -26.85
CA LEU A 513 11.70 8.33 -27.58
C LEU A 513 11.99 8.37 -29.09
N PRO A 514 12.03 7.23 -29.81
CA PRO A 514 12.12 7.24 -31.27
C PRO A 514 10.83 7.82 -31.86
N ARG A 515 10.99 8.81 -32.74
CA ARG A 515 9.87 9.58 -33.30
C ARG A 515 9.07 8.78 -34.35
N ASP A 516 9.76 8.00 -35.16
CA ASP A 516 9.27 7.36 -36.38
C ASP A 516 9.08 5.84 -36.27
N LEU A 517 9.23 5.27 -35.06
CA LEU A 517 8.95 3.86 -34.81
C LEU A 517 7.60 3.66 -34.09
N PRO A 518 6.89 2.57 -34.42
CA PRO A 518 5.82 2.08 -33.55
C PRO A 518 6.36 1.63 -32.18
N VAL A 519 5.49 1.52 -31.20
CA VAL A 519 5.89 1.08 -29.86
C VAL A 519 6.51 -0.33 -29.92
N ALA A 520 7.65 -0.52 -29.28
CA ALA A 520 8.45 -1.76 -29.28
C ALA A 520 8.94 -2.19 -30.68
N GLY A 521 8.69 -1.39 -31.71
CA GLY A 521 9.18 -1.63 -33.08
C GLY A 521 10.67 -1.35 -33.26
N ASP A 522 11.19 -1.73 -34.42
CA ASP A 522 12.61 -1.55 -34.77
C ASP A 522 12.80 -1.04 -36.20
N TYR A 523 14.05 -0.75 -36.57
CA TYR A 523 14.40 -0.23 -37.90
C TYR A 523 14.48 -1.32 -38.98
N THR A 524 14.16 -2.58 -38.66
CA THR A 524 14.00 -3.68 -39.65
C THR A 524 12.56 -3.81 -40.12
N GLY A 525 11.64 -3.03 -39.58
CA GLY A 525 10.21 -3.05 -39.90
C GLY A 525 9.40 -3.99 -39.00
N ASN A 526 9.99 -4.53 -37.96
CA ASN A 526 9.26 -5.33 -36.98
C ASN A 526 8.32 -4.41 -36.19
N ASN A 527 7.04 -4.81 -36.10
CA ASN A 527 5.97 -4.10 -35.43
C ASN A 527 5.22 -5.09 -34.53
N PRO A 528 5.71 -5.36 -33.31
CA PRO A 528 5.14 -6.39 -32.45
C PRO A 528 3.76 -6.00 -31.93
N SER A 529 2.84 -6.97 -31.90
CA SER A 529 1.54 -6.83 -31.23
C SER A 529 1.67 -6.85 -29.70
N ASP A 530 2.76 -7.43 -29.18
CA ASP A 530 3.09 -7.46 -27.77
C ASP A 530 4.15 -6.40 -27.46
N ILE A 531 3.71 -5.32 -26.87
CA ILE A 531 4.56 -4.16 -26.54
C ILE A 531 5.11 -4.22 -25.11
N SER A 532 4.88 -5.32 -24.40
CA SER A 532 5.45 -5.51 -23.06
C SER A 532 6.91 -5.94 -23.13
N GLY A 533 7.68 -5.60 -22.11
CA GLY A 533 9.09 -5.96 -22.03
C GLY A 533 10.04 -4.86 -22.50
N ARG A 534 11.29 -5.21 -22.76
CA ARG A 534 12.34 -4.21 -23.04
C ARG A 534 12.25 -3.70 -24.50
N TRP A 535 12.23 -2.37 -24.66
CA TRP A 535 12.35 -1.74 -25.98
C TRP A 535 13.73 -1.14 -26.19
N ASN A 536 14.52 -1.73 -27.11
CA ASN A 536 15.92 -1.41 -27.31
C ASN A 536 16.19 -0.03 -27.95
N TYR A 537 15.16 0.72 -28.28
CA TYR A 537 15.25 2.05 -28.88
C TYR A 537 14.63 3.16 -28.03
N ASN A 538 14.08 2.85 -26.85
CA ASN A 538 13.55 3.84 -25.94
C ASN A 538 14.48 3.99 -24.73
N TYR A 539 15.14 5.14 -24.61
CA TYR A 539 16.25 5.33 -23.68
C TYR A 539 15.88 6.20 -22.51
N LYS A 540 16.45 5.87 -21.35
CA LYS A 540 16.50 6.75 -20.18
C LYS A 540 17.95 7.16 -19.91
N TRP A 541 18.11 8.43 -19.58
CA TRP A 541 19.35 8.98 -19.04
C TRP A 541 19.09 9.46 -17.61
N LYS A 542 20.01 9.16 -16.71
CA LYS A 542 20.07 9.72 -15.35
C LYS A 542 21.44 10.33 -15.11
N PRO A 543 21.53 11.45 -14.36
CA PRO A 543 22.81 11.97 -13.96
C PRO A 543 23.50 10.98 -12.99
N PRO A 544 24.84 11.01 -12.87
CA PRO A 544 25.59 10.06 -12.06
C PRO A 544 25.12 9.95 -10.61
N GLU A 545 24.72 11.07 -10.01
CA GLU A 545 24.23 11.18 -8.64
C GLU A 545 22.87 10.50 -8.40
N GLU A 546 22.08 10.31 -9.44
CA GLU A 546 20.76 9.62 -9.37
C GLU A 546 20.87 8.14 -9.81
N ASN A 547 22.07 7.64 -10.10
CA ASN A 547 22.28 6.23 -10.41
C ASN A 547 22.39 5.42 -9.12
N THR A 548 21.47 4.48 -8.95
CA THR A 548 21.48 3.51 -7.84
C THR A 548 21.95 2.14 -8.32
N ILE A 549 22.66 1.42 -7.47
CA ILE A 549 23.02 0.02 -7.67
C ILE A 549 22.34 -0.77 -6.55
N ASP A 550 21.48 -1.69 -6.94
CA ASP A 550 20.81 -2.58 -5.99
C ASP A 550 21.71 -3.79 -5.71
N PHE A 551 22.02 -4.02 -4.43
CA PHE A 551 22.73 -5.21 -3.98
C PHE A 551 21.76 -6.17 -3.32
N MET A 552 21.79 -7.45 -3.74
CA MET A 552 21.12 -8.50 -2.99
C MET A 552 22.03 -8.93 -1.84
N VAL A 553 21.64 -8.58 -0.62
CA VAL A 553 22.32 -9.05 0.59
C VAL A 553 21.66 -10.35 1.03
N LYS A 554 22.44 -11.43 1.03
CA LYS A 554 22.03 -12.71 1.59
C LYS A 554 22.60 -12.78 3.02
N THR A 555 21.72 -12.64 4.01
CA THR A 555 22.03 -12.79 5.45
C THR A 555 21.89 -14.23 5.88
#